data_2ac0843ffdaef949b57dd46d76c7b62a
#
_entry.id   2ac0843ffdaef949b57dd46d76c7b62a
#
_cell.length_a   1.000
_cell.length_b   1.000
_cell.length_c   1.000
_cell.angle_alpha   90.00
_cell.angle_beta   90.00
_cell.angle_gamma   90.00
#
_symmetry.space_group_name_H-M   'P 1'
#
loop_
_entity.id
_entity.type
_entity.pdbx_description
1 polymer ?
#
loop_
_entity_poly.entity_id
_entity_poly.type
_entity_poly.pdbx_seq_one_letter_code
_entity_poly.pdbx_strand_id
1 'polypeptide(L)'
;MNSKAGDLPETRDIVCPYCHRNFPVSIRCISIPCRYCNRHINIQEVLFPPEKRKKPARGERRILCYKCGKEIYTHAKAQAITCNYCYHHNDMNDYKIKVLMGKIIETHGTLYLKKKGVIEISNIRVGNAIIKGKIHGDLYASGTVEILKPGEIYGKITCRKLIVGKGGGI
;
A
#
# COMPACT_ATOMS: atom_id res chain seq x y z
N MET A 1 1.44 -45.37 -6.24
CA MET A 1 1.66 -45.04 -4.81
C MET A 1 1.20 -43.60 -4.61
N ASN A 2 -0.04 -43.40 -4.11
CA ASN A 2 -0.64 -42.09 -3.92
C ASN A 2 -0.16 -41.52 -2.58
N SER A 3 0.63 -40.45 -2.64
CA SER A 3 0.98 -39.64 -1.46
C SER A 3 -0.27 -38.87 -1.05
N LYS A 4 -0.90 -39.27 0.05
CA LYS A 4 -2.00 -38.55 0.70
C LYS A 4 -1.46 -37.18 1.14
N ALA A 5 -1.96 -36.10 0.54
CA ALA A 5 -1.84 -34.76 1.09
C ALA A 5 -2.49 -34.76 2.47
N GLY A 6 -1.71 -34.48 3.51
CA GLY A 6 -2.20 -34.48 4.89
C GLY A 6 -3.32 -33.47 5.06
N ASP A 7 -4.52 -33.94 5.35
CA ASP A 7 -5.65 -33.11 5.76
C ASP A 7 -5.26 -32.35 7.03
N LEU A 8 -5.01 -31.04 6.88
CA LEU A 8 -4.92 -30.13 8.02
C LEU A 8 -6.27 -30.15 8.75
N PRO A 9 -6.30 -30.26 10.09
CA PRO A 9 -7.55 -30.28 10.83
C PRO A 9 -8.38 -29.04 10.48
N GLU A 10 -9.62 -29.24 10.03
CA GLU A 10 -10.52 -28.15 9.61
C GLU A 10 -10.89 -27.20 10.75
N THR A 11 -10.60 -27.59 12.01
CA THR A 11 -10.90 -26.81 13.22
C THR A 11 -9.63 -26.58 14.04
N ARG A 12 -9.53 -25.39 14.64
CA ARG A 12 -8.50 -25.04 15.63
C ARG A 12 -9.13 -24.41 16.85
N ASP A 13 -8.57 -24.70 18.03
CA ASP A 13 -8.97 -24.04 19.26
C ASP A 13 -8.38 -22.64 19.30
N ILE A 14 -9.24 -21.65 19.60
CA ILE A 14 -8.86 -20.25 19.81
C ILE A 14 -9.24 -19.79 21.19
N VAL A 15 -8.50 -18.80 21.71
CA VAL A 15 -8.84 -18.06 22.92
C VAL A 15 -9.60 -16.80 22.50
N CYS A 16 -10.80 -16.62 23.05
CA CYS A 16 -11.54 -15.38 22.83
C CYS A 16 -10.77 -14.17 23.37
N PRO A 17 -10.47 -13.14 22.58
CA PRO A 17 -9.74 -11.96 23.04
C PRO A 17 -10.50 -11.11 24.08
N TYR A 18 -11.81 -11.37 24.25
CA TYR A 18 -12.68 -10.58 25.14
C TYR A 18 -13.01 -11.29 26.46
N CYS A 19 -13.27 -12.59 26.43
CA CYS A 19 -13.65 -13.35 27.63
C CYS A 19 -12.63 -14.44 28.02
N HIS A 20 -11.57 -14.60 27.26
CA HIS A 20 -10.44 -15.52 27.47
C HIS A 20 -10.82 -17.02 27.56
N ARG A 21 -12.00 -17.40 27.10
CA ARG A 21 -12.43 -18.81 27.04
C ARG A 21 -12.02 -19.43 25.71
N ASN A 22 -11.60 -20.72 25.79
CA ASN A 22 -11.26 -21.52 24.62
C ASN A 22 -12.48 -22.14 23.98
N PHE A 23 -12.47 -22.24 22.63
CA PHE A 23 -13.45 -23.00 21.88
C PHE A 23 -12.93 -23.28 20.45
N PRO A 24 -13.37 -24.40 19.85
CA PRO A 24 -12.97 -24.76 18.50
C PRO A 24 -13.68 -23.89 17.45
N VAL A 25 -12.91 -23.50 16.42
CA VAL A 25 -13.41 -22.73 15.27
C VAL A 25 -12.89 -23.35 13.97
N SER A 26 -13.67 -23.25 12.90
CA SER A 26 -13.18 -23.63 11.58
C SER A 26 -12.15 -22.60 11.09
N ILE A 27 -11.02 -23.09 10.58
CA ILE A 27 -9.97 -22.25 9.99
C ILE A 27 -10.43 -21.52 8.71
N ARG A 28 -11.55 -21.95 8.12
CA ARG A 28 -12.17 -21.34 6.95
C ARG A 28 -13.07 -20.15 7.29
N CYS A 29 -13.43 -19.99 8.56
CA CYS A 29 -14.26 -18.87 9.01
C CYS A 29 -13.44 -17.57 9.01
N ILE A 30 -14.02 -16.48 8.52
CA ILE A 30 -13.43 -15.14 8.58
C ILE A 30 -13.75 -14.49 9.93
N SER A 31 -15.01 -14.60 10.37
CA SER A 31 -15.50 -14.02 11.63
C SER A 31 -16.63 -14.84 12.19
N ILE A 32 -16.69 -14.98 13.52
CA ILE A 32 -17.79 -15.64 14.23
C ILE A 32 -18.09 -14.92 15.56
N PRO A 33 -19.33 -14.98 16.08
CA PRO A 33 -19.59 -14.56 17.44
C PRO A 33 -19.04 -15.58 18.44
N CYS A 34 -18.45 -15.10 19.52
CA CYS A 34 -18.01 -15.95 20.61
C CYS A 34 -19.23 -16.61 21.29
N ARG A 35 -19.23 -17.94 21.43
CA ARG A 35 -20.32 -18.69 22.08
C ARG A 35 -20.54 -18.38 23.57
N TYR A 36 -19.60 -17.68 24.20
CA TYR A 36 -19.66 -17.35 25.63
C TYR A 36 -19.99 -15.90 25.92
N CYS A 37 -19.47 -14.94 25.13
CA CYS A 37 -19.69 -13.51 25.36
C CYS A 37 -20.40 -12.80 24.20
N ASN A 38 -20.74 -13.53 23.16
CA ASN A 38 -21.45 -13.08 21.95
C ASN A 38 -20.77 -11.94 21.18
N ARG A 39 -19.54 -11.56 21.50
CA ARG A 39 -18.76 -10.58 20.75
C ARG A 39 -18.19 -11.21 19.50
N HIS A 40 -18.24 -10.48 18.38
CA HIS A 40 -17.64 -10.90 17.12
C HIS A 40 -16.12 -10.96 17.21
N ILE A 41 -15.54 -12.05 16.72
CA ILE A 41 -14.11 -12.32 16.68
C ILE A 41 -13.71 -12.48 15.24
N ASN A 42 -12.69 -11.72 14.80
CA ASN A 42 -12.02 -11.95 13.52
C ASN A 42 -11.07 -13.14 13.66
N ILE A 43 -11.45 -14.28 13.11
CA ILE A 43 -10.71 -15.53 13.22
C ILE A 43 -9.33 -15.42 12.53
N GLN A 44 -9.28 -14.70 11.41
CA GLN A 44 -8.01 -14.50 10.68
C GLN A 44 -6.99 -13.72 11.51
N GLU A 45 -7.42 -12.74 12.29
CA GLU A 45 -6.51 -11.97 13.17
C GLU A 45 -6.06 -12.77 14.39
N VAL A 46 -6.89 -13.69 14.89
CA VAL A 46 -6.57 -14.53 16.04
C VAL A 46 -5.66 -15.68 15.65
N LEU A 47 -5.95 -16.37 14.53
CA LEU A 47 -5.14 -17.49 14.05
C LEU A 47 -3.83 -17.03 13.38
N PHE A 48 -3.88 -15.89 12.72
CA PHE A 48 -2.75 -15.29 12.01
C PHE A 48 -2.57 -13.85 12.48
N PRO A 49 -2.17 -13.63 13.75
CA PRO A 49 -1.99 -12.28 14.26
C PRO A 49 -1.02 -11.53 13.35
N PRO A 50 -1.33 -10.26 13.02
CA PRO A 50 -0.40 -9.47 12.23
C PRO A 50 0.95 -9.49 12.93
N GLU A 51 1.97 -9.93 12.22
CA GLU A 51 3.34 -9.96 12.77
C GLU A 51 3.64 -8.61 13.40
N LYS A 52 4.08 -8.63 14.67
CA LYS A 52 4.51 -7.41 15.36
C LYS A 52 5.41 -6.63 14.40
N ARG A 53 5.14 -5.34 14.21
CA ARG A 53 5.86 -4.43 13.29
C ARG A 53 7.36 -4.65 13.39
N LYS A 54 7.89 -5.49 12.54
CA LYS A 54 9.34 -5.70 12.42
C LYS A 54 9.92 -4.43 11.84
N LYS A 55 11.00 -3.94 12.42
CA LYS A 55 11.79 -2.91 11.72
C LYS A 55 12.32 -3.56 10.44
N PRO A 56 12.31 -2.86 9.29
CA PRO A 56 12.88 -3.42 8.07
C PRO A 56 14.34 -3.81 8.31
N ALA A 57 14.73 -4.97 7.83
CA ALA A 57 16.12 -5.41 7.90
C ALA A 57 17.02 -4.49 7.06
N ARG A 58 18.35 -4.57 7.29
CA ARG A 58 19.29 -3.77 6.51
C ARG A 58 19.14 -4.06 5.01
N GLY A 59 18.84 -3.04 4.21
CA GLY A 59 18.58 -3.16 2.77
C GLY A 59 17.13 -3.47 2.39
N GLU A 60 16.22 -3.52 3.36
CA GLU A 60 14.77 -3.60 3.11
C GLU A 60 14.10 -2.23 3.27
N ARG A 61 13.00 -2.04 2.55
CA ARG A 61 12.09 -0.92 2.73
C ARG A 61 10.67 -1.42 3.03
N ARG A 62 9.96 -0.66 3.83
CA ARG A 62 8.55 -0.88 4.15
C ARG A 62 7.68 -0.02 3.23
N ILE A 63 6.66 -0.63 2.65
CA ILE A 63 5.63 0.04 1.86
C ILE A 63 4.24 -0.36 2.33
N LEU A 64 3.24 0.43 1.99
CA LEU A 64 1.82 0.11 2.19
C LEU A 64 1.22 -0.29 0.84
N CYS A 65 0.59 -1.47 0.78
CA CYS A 65 -0.10 -1.89 -0.43
C CYS A 65 -1.20 -0.88 -0.80
N TYR A 66 -1.21 -0.39 -2.03
CA TYR A 66 -2.21 0.58 -2.50
C TYR A 66 -3.64 0.04 -2.50
N LYS A 67 -3.83 -1.29 -2.62
CA LYS A 67 -5.16 -1.91 -2.63
C LYS A 67 -5.71 -2.23 -1.23
N CYS A 68 -4.91 -2.86 -0.36
CA CYS A 68 -5.42 -3.34 0.94
C CYS A 68 -4.84 -2.57 2.14
N GLY A 69 -3.90 -1.63 1.95
CA GLY A 69 -3.30 -0.83 3.01
C GLY A 69 -2.36 -1.58 3.95
N LYS A 70 -2.18 -2.90 3.78
CA LYS A 70 -1.29 -3.69 4.65
C LYS A 70 0.18 -3.41 4.36
N GLU A 71 1.00 -3.49 5.41
CA GLU A 71 2.44 -3.29 5.32
C GLU A 71 3.11 -4.47 4.61
N ILE A 72 4.01 -4.18 3.68
CA ILE A 72 4.82 -5.15 2.95
C ILE A 72 6.29 -4.74 3.08
N TYR A 73 7.15 -5.73 3.27
CA TYR A 73 8.59 -5.54 3.32
C TYR A 73 9.21 -6.06 2.04
N THR A 74 10.09 -5.28 1.44
CA THR A 74 10.74 -5.61 0.19
C THR A 74 12.16 -5.09 0.15
N HIS A 75 12.99 -5.68 -0.70
CA HIS A 75 14.34 -5.18 -0.92
C HIS A 75 14.31 -3.73 -1.43
N ALA A 76 15.23 -2.88 -0.96
CA ALA A 76 15.25 -1.45 -1.31
C ALA A 76 15.36 -1.18 -2.82
N LYS A 77 16.02 -2.08 -3.56
CA LYS A 77 16.21 -2.00 -5.02
C LYS A 77 15.15 -2.77 -5.84
N ALA A 78 14.13 -3.35 -5.20
CA ALA A 78 13.08 -4.05 -5.92
C ALA A 78 12.32 -3.08 -6.82
N GLN A 79 12.01 -3.49 -8.05
CA GLN A 79 11.24 -2.72 -9.02
C GLN A 79 9.73 -2.93 -8.88
N ALA A 80 9.34 -4.05 -8.31
CA ALA A 80 7.94 -4.36 -8.03
C ALA A 80 7.84 -5.42 -6.94
N ILE A 81 6.67 -5.51 -6.30
CA ILE A 81 6.34 -6.57 -5.35
C ILE A 81 4.85 -6.90 -5.39
N THR A 82 4.53 -8.17 -5.33
CA THR A 82 3.16 -8.63 -5.15
C THR A 82 2.81 -8.67 -3.67
N CYS A 83 1.67 -8.11 -3.31
CA CYS A 83 1.19 -8.11 -1.93
C CYS A 83 0.85 -9.52 -1.47
N ASN A 84 1.40 -9.97 -0.35
CA ASN A 84 1.15 -11.31 0.20
C ASN A 84 -0.29 -11.49 0.73
N TYR A 85 -1.03 -10.40 0.92
CA TYR A 85 -2.38 -10.43 1.50
C TYR A 85 -3.50 -10.35 0.46
N CYS A 86 -3.32 -9.58 -0.61
CA CYS A 86 -4.37 -9.34 -1.61
C CYS A 86 -3.91 -9.57 -3.05
N TYR A 87 -2.69 -10.04 -3.24
CA TYR A 87 -2.06 -10.33 -4.53
C TYR A 87 -2.01 -9.15 -5.51
N HIS A 88 -2.22 -7.92 -5.01
CA HIS A 88 -2.06 -6.71 -5.81
C HIS A 88 -0.58 -6.49 -6.14
N HIS A 89 -0.31 -6.17 -7.41
CA HIS A 89 1.04 -5.85 -7.88
C HIS A 89 1.35 -4.38 -7.57
N ASN A 90 2.36 -4.14 -6.74
CA ASN A 90 2.81 -2.79 -6.37
C ASN A 90 4.07 -2.46 -7.17
N ASP A 91 3.99 -1.46 -8.02
CA ASP A 91 5.11 -0.93 -8.79
C ASP A 91 5.98 -0.01 -7.90
N MET A 92 7.27 -0.05 -8.12
CA MET A 92 8.27 0.70 -7.37
C MET A 92 9.22 1.50 -8.26
N ASN A 93 8.95 1.48 -9.58
CA ASN A 93 9.79 2.18 -10.54
C ASN A 93 9.61 3.69 -10.47
N ASP A 94 10.68 4.39 -10.79
CA ASP A 94 10.64 5.82 -11.03
C ASP A 94 10.09 6.13 -12.43
N TYR A 95 9.20 7.11 -12.52
CA TYR A 95 8.63 7.57 -13.79
C TYR A 95 9.17 8.94 -14.19
N LYS A 96 9.68 9.04 -15.42
CA LYS A 96 10.17 10.31 -16.01
C LYS A 96 9.27 10.68 -17.19
N ILE A 97 8.38 11.67 -16.98
CA ILE A 97 7.41 12.13 -17.97
C ILE A 97 7.89 13.42 -18.61
N LYS A 98 7.94 13.44 -19.94
CA LYS A 98 8.41 14.57 -20.75
C LYS A 98 7.34 15.10 -21.71
N VAL A 99 6.27 14.35 -21.91
CA VAL A 99 5.19 14.60 -22.88
C VAL A 99 3.83 14.49 -22.19
N LEU A 100 2.76 14.70 -22.92
CA LEU A 100 1.40 14.45 -22.42
C LEU A 100 1.21 12.99 -22.07
N MET A 101 0.65 12.70 -20.88
CA MET A 101 0.34 11.38 -20.41
C MET A 101 -1.08 11.32 -19.82
N GLY A 102 -1.89 10.39 -20.35
CA GLY A 102 -3.25 10.10 -19.90
C GLY A 102 -3.40 8.70 -19.26
N LYS A 103 -2.30 8.08 -18.81
CA LYS A 103 -2.31 6.75 -18.17
C LYS A 103 -2.28 6.87 -16.65
N ILE A 104 -3.06 6.04 -15.95
CA ILE A 104 -3.03 5.93 -14.49
C ILE A 104 -1.60 5.65 -14.02
N ILE A 105 -1.14 6.44 -13.04
CA ILE A 105 0.18 6.29 -12.41
C ILE A 105 -0.02 5.87 -10.98
N GLU A 106 0.44 4.67 -10.65
CA GLU A 106 0.45 4.14 -9.30
C GLU A 106 1.80 3.46 -9.04
N THR A 107 2.68 4.13 -8.28
CA THR A 107 4.02 3.62 -7.97
C THR A 107 4.50 4.09 -6.59
N HIS A 108 5.26 3.26 -5.90
CA HIS A 108 6.00 3.66 -4.71
C HIS A 108 7.34 4.36 -5.01
N GLY A 109 7.70 4.47 -6.29
CA GLY A 109 8.87 5.21 -6.78
C GLY A 109 8.63 6.71 -6.83
N THR A 110 9.52 7.41 -7.55
CA THR A 110 9.48 8.86 -7.72
C THR A 110 8.94 9.25 -9.09
N LEU A 111 7.99 10.17 -9.12
CA LEU A 111 7.50 10.80 -10.33
C LEU A 111 8.35 12.04 -10.66
N TYR A 112 9.03 12.02 -11.80
CA TYR A 112 9.75 13.18 -12.35
C TYR A 112 8.98 13.77 -13.52
N LEU A 113 8.21 14.81 -13.31
CA LEU A 113 7.52 15.51 -14.38
C LEU A 113 8.39 16.66 -14.90
N LYS A 114 8.84 16.55 -16.16
CA LYS A 114 9.70 17.54 -16.82
C LYS A 114 8.88 18.73 -17.30
N LYS A 115 9.54 19.87 -17.63
CA LYS A 115 8.93 21.14 -18.01
C LYS A 115 7.85 21.07 -19.11
N LYS A 116 8.05 20.16 -20.09
CA LYS A 116 7.09 19.95 -21.20
C LYS A 116 6.09 18.84 -20.92
N GLY A 117 6.20 18.15 -19.78
CA GLY A 117 5.27 17.09 -19.40
C GLY A 117 3.96 17.66 -18.90
N VAL A 118 2.86 17.05 -19.33
CA VAL A 118 1.52 17.34 -18.87
C VAL A 118 0.86 16.03 -18.48
N ILE A 119 0.21 16.01 -17.33
CA ILE A 119 -0.55 14.86 -16.86
C ILE A 119 -2.00 15.28 -16.70
N GLU A 120 -2.89 14.57 -17.40
CA GLU A 120 -4.34 14.81 -17.35
C GLU A 120 -5.02 13.52 -16.86
N ILE A 121 -5.00 13.30 -15.56
CA ILE A 121 -5.54 12.08 -14.92
C ILE A 121 -6.15 12.43 -13.58
N SER A 122 -7.31 11.84 -13.27
CA SER A 122 -8.06 12.10 -12.05
C SER A 122 -7.29 11.73 -10.76
N ASN A 123 -6.47 10.66 -10.79
CA ASN A 123 -5.78 10.18 -9.59
C ASN A 123 -4.36 9.70 -9.90
N ILE A 124 -3.38 10.34 -9.28
CA ILE A 124 -1.97 9.98 -9.36
C ILE A 124 -1.52 9.54 -7.96
N ARG A 125 -0.98 8.32 -7.82
CA ARG A 125 -0.45 7.80 -6.56
C ARG A 125 1.03 7.49 -6.72
N VAL A 126 1.88 8.14 -5.90
CA VAL A 126 3.33 8.00 -6.02
C VAL A 126 4.01 7.96 -4.64
N GLY A 127 5.25 7.47 -4.60
CA GLY A 127 6.08 7.58 -3.42
C GLY A 127 6.50 9.03 -3.16
N ASN A 128 7.17 9.63 -4.14
CA ASN A 128 7.58 11.04 -4.15
C ASN A 128 7.26 11.66 -5.50
N ALA A 129 7.23 13.00 -5.57
CA ALA A 129 7.03 13.70 -6.84
C ALA A 129 7.94 14.93 -6.95
N ILE A 130 8.56 15.11 -8.12
CA ILE A 130 9.32 16.31 -8.49
C ILE A 130 8.69 16.88 -9.76
N ILE A 131 8.00 18.01 -9.62
CA ILE A 131 7.10 18.56 -10.64
C ILE A 131 7.73 19.83 -11.22
N LYS A 132 8.00 19.79 -12.53
CA LYS A 132 8.39 20.95 -13.34
C LYS A 132 7.46 21.19 -14.52
N GLY A 133 6.46 20.31 -14.74
CA GLY A 133 5.42 20.40 -15.75
C GLY A 133 4.07 20.71 -15.14
N LYS A 134 2.99 20.41 -15.88
CA LYS A 134 1.62 20.66 -15.43
C LYS A 134 0.90 19.35 -15.06
N ILE A 135 0.14 19.40 -13.96
CA ILE A 135 -0.75 18.32 -13.55
C ILE A 135 -2.17 18.85 -13.46
N HIS A 136 -3.09 18.20 -14.15
CA HIS A 136 -4.53 18.41 -14.04
C HIS A 136 -5.14 17.15 -13.41
N GLY A 137 -5.35 17.18 -12.08
CA GLY A 137 -5.89 16.07 -11.31
C GLY A 137 -5.31 15.96 -9.90
N ASP A 138 -5.78 14.97 -9.14
CA ASP A 138 -5.42 14.81 -7.74
C ASP A 138 -4.11 14.02 -7.61
N LEU A 139 -3.18 14.56 -6.83
CA LEU A 139 -1.89 13.94 -6.53
C LEU A 139 -1.83 13.46 -5.09
N TYR A 140 -1.68 12.16 -4.92
CA TYR A 140 -1.36 11.54 -3.64
C TYR A 140 0.09 11.06 -3.62
N ALA A 141 0.88 11.60 -2.70
CA ALA A 141 2.26 11.15 -2.48
C ALA A 141 2.45 10.68 -1.04
N SER A 142 2.95 9.45 -0.86
CA SER A 142 3.24 8.92 0.48
C SER A 142 4.44 9.61 1.16
N GLY A 143 5.26 10.32 0.40
CA GLY A 143 6.46 11.03 0.84
C GLY A 143 6.42 12.53 0.55
N THR A 144 7.42 13.01 -0.18
CA THR A 144 7.62 14.44 -0.47
C THR A 144 7.16 14.79 -1.87
N VAL A 145 6.43 15.92 -1.99
CA VAL A 145 6.14 16.58 -3.27
C VAL A 145 6.96 17.86 -3.35
N GLU A 146 7.74 18.00 -4.42
CA GLU A 146 8.55 19.18 -4.72
C GLU A 146 8.07 19.80 -6.03
N ILE A 147 7.57 21.03 -5.97
CA ILE A 147 7.10 21.81 -7.15
C ILE A 147 8.17 22.83 -7.46
N LEU A 148 8.81 22.68 -8.62
CA LEU A 148 9.88 23.56 -9.10
C LEU A 148 9.45 24.31 -10.35
N LYS A 149 9.88 25.56 -10.50
CA LYS A 149 9.55 26.39 -11.67
C LYS A 149 9.86 25.67 -13.00
N PRO A 150 8.95 25.67 -13.96
CA PRO A 150 7.61 26.27 -14.03
C PRO A 150 6.47 25.30 -13.70
N GLY A 151 6.65 24.42 -12.71
CA GLY A 151 5.65 23.39 -12.34
C GLY A 151 4.36 24.01 -11.79
N GLU A 152 3.24 23.47 -12.22
CA GLU A 152 1.89 23.85 -11.79
C GLU A 152 1.05 22.61 -11.53
N ILE A 153 0.23 22.63 -10.48
CA ILE A 153 -0.70 21.56 -10.16
C ILE A 153 -2.09 22.16 -10.00
N TYR A 154 -3.04 21.62 -10.78
CA TYR A 154 -4.46 21.98 -10.75
C TYR A 154 -5.24 20.79 -10.19
N GLY A 155 -5.51 20.78 -8.89
CA GLY A 155 -6.19 19.70 -8.18
C GLY A 155 -5.74 19.58 -6.72
N LYS A 156 -6.20 18.54 -6.06
CA LYS A 156 -5.90 18.29 -4.65
C LYS A 156 -4.53 17.62 -4.49
N ILE A 157 -3.72 18.13 -3.58
CA ILE A 157 -2.43 17.51 -3.20
C ILE A 157 -2.54 16.93 -1.80
N THR A 158 -2.24 15.64 -1.69
CA THR A 158 -2.11 14.94 -0.39
C THR A 158 -0.70 14.37 -0.28
N CYS A 159 0.09 14.85 0.67
CA CYS A 159 1.46 14.40 0.85
C CYS A 159 1.92 14.55 2.31
N ARG A 160 3.03 13.90 2.66
CA ARG A 160 3.65 14.08 3.98
C ARG A 160 4.39 15.41 4.09
N LYS A 161 5.07 15.84 3.02
CA LYS A 161 5.83 17.08 2.96
C LYS A 161 5.66 17.72 1.59
N LEU A 162 5.27 18.99 1.58
CA LEU A 162 5.18 19.80 0.36
C LEU A 162 6.28 20.85 0.36
N ILE A 163 7.00 20.94 -0.74
CA ILE A 163 8.03 21.97 -0.98
C ILE A 163 7.66 22.69 -2.27
N VAL A 164 7.36 23.97 -2.17
CA VAL A 164 7.09 24.82 -3.34
C VAL A 164 8.28 25.73 -3.55
N GLY A 165 8.98 25.51 -4.65
CA GLY A 165 10.12 26.36 -5.05
C GLY A 165 9.65 27.69 -5.60
N LYS A 166 10.53 28.70 -5.63
CA LYS A 166 10.24 30.04 -6.16
C LYS A 166 9.73 29.95 -7.61
N GLY A 167 8.47 30.34 -7.84
CA GLY A 167 7.81 30.28 -9.15
C GLY A 167 7.19 28.91 -9.51
N GLY A 168 6.96 28.04 -8.52
CA GLY A 168 6.01 26.95 -8.64
C GLY A 168 4.58 27.42 -8.29
N GLY A 169 3.56 26.81 -8.91
CA GLY A 169 2.13 27.15 -8.72
C GLY A 169 1.30 25.96 -8.23
N ILE A 170 0.28 26.27 -7.44
CA ILE A 170 -0.78 25.35 -6.99
C ILE A 170 -2.11 26.03 -7.26
#